data_17827a8061ed7612a419038805819c3f
#
_entry.id   17827a8061ed7612a419038805819c3f
#
_cell.length_a   1.000
_cell.length_b   1.000
_cell.length_c   1.000
_cell.angle_alpha   90.00
_cell.angle_beta   90.00
_cell.angle_gamma   90.00
#
_symmetry.space_group_name_H-M   'P 1'
#
loop_
_entity.id
_entity.type
_entity.pdbx_description
1 polymer ?
#
loop_
_entity_poly.entity_id
_entity_poly.type
_entity_poly.pdbx_seq_one_letter_code
_entity_poly.pdbx_strand_id
1 'polypeptide(L)'
;MSAHDPVLEPHPATAPQPGRLAPVVRGVHWLRMPVAFAPGHVNVWAIEDHDEHGPCWTLVDAGFPDDATRANWLQALSGDLAGRRVRRILITHCHPDHFGLGNWLAEQTGARIWMSLGEYLTAQAWFGDTPASGIDLMADFFRQHGLPPAQTEAMQLEGRRYRRTVGSVPVAMRRILPGEVITIGDDAWEALVGHGHSPEHLSFYRAHDPVLIAGDMLLPTISPNTPTLPFEPETDAVGQYLDSIERFRSLAAATVVLPAHGDPYRGVVARVDALRLHHDKRLAQIAALCDEPRHAFELLPRLFKRELDSFQTRFAMGEVIAHLNHLWQAGQLRRLPGQDGVIRFTQP
;
A
#
# COMPACT_ATOMS: atom_id res chain seq x y z
N MET A 1 20.20 -5.38 -15.26
CA MET A 1 20.44 -5.12 -13.83
C MET A 1 21.32 -3.90 -13.75
N SER A 2 20.84 -2.78 -13.19
CA SER A 2 21.69 -1.60 -12.98
C SER A 2 22.64 -1.90 -11.82
N ALA A 3 23.85 -1.32 -11.83
CA ALA A 3 24.90 -1.53 -10.81
C ALA A 3 24.50 -1.09 -9.37
N HIS A 4 23.23 -0.86 -9.10
CA HIS A 4 22.70 -0.32 -7.84
C HIS A 4 21.46 -1.07 -7.32
N ASP A 5 21.10 -2.22 -7.92
CA ASP A 5 20.04 -3.03 -7.34
C ASP A 5 20.56 -3.66 -6.04
N PRO A 6 19.79 -3.58 -4.92
CA PRO A 6 20.22 -4.17 -3.66
C PRO A 6 20.38 -5.68 -3.82
N VAL A 7 21.43 -6.23 -3.29
CA VAL A 7 21.57 -7.69 -3.20
C VAL A 7 20.63 -8.15 -2.07
N LEU A 8 19.39 -8.49 -2.44
CA LEU A 8 18.45 -9.15 -1.54
C LEU A 8 18.67 -10.66 -1.63
N GLU A 9 18.60 -11.33 -0.49
CA GLU A 9 18.65 -12.78 -0.43
C GLU A 9 17.22 -13.33 -0.61
N PRO A 10 16.88 -13.97 -1.75
CA PRO A 10 15.56 -14.56 -1.94
C PRO A 10 15.27 -15.64 -0.91
N HIS A 11 14.04 -15.69 -0.40
CA HIS A 11 13.61 -16.78 0.44
C HIS A 11 13.35 -18.03 -0.43
N PRO A 12 13.67 -19.26 0.04
CA PRO A 12 13.53 -20.47 -0.76
C PRO A 12 12.08 -20.92 -1.01
N ALA A 13 11.09 -20.34 -0.32
CA ALA A 13 9.68 -20.66 -0.54
C ALA A 13 9.25 -20.32 -1.96
N THR A 14 8.50 -21.23 -2.58
CA THR A 14 7.93 -21.04 -3.91
C THR A 14 6.52 -20.49 -3.80
N ALA A 15 6.16 -19.57 -4.71
CA ALA A 15 4.82 -18.99 -4.76
C ALA A 15 3.75 -20.08 -4.88
N PRO A 16 2.67 -20.00 -4.07
CA PRO A 16 1.62 -21.02 -4.06
C PRO A 16 0.82 -21.01 -5.37
N GLN A 17 0.22 -22.15 -5.67
CA GLN A 17 -0.80 -22.25 -6.72
C GLN A 17 -2.05 -21.45 -6.28
N PRO A 18 -2.86 -20.93 -7.24
CA PRO A 18 -4.09 -20.22 -6.93
C PRO A 18 -4.97 -20.99 -5.93
N GLY A 19 -5.47 -20.29 -4.91
CA GLY A 19 -6.34 -20.86 -3.88
C GLY A 19 -5.70 -21.90 -2.95
N ARG A 20 -4.35 -22.06 -2.97
CA ARG A 20 -3.63 -22.98 -2.11
C ARG A 20 -2.71 -22.21 -1.15
N LEU A 21 -2.44 -22.81 0.01
CA LEU A 21 -1.47 -22.32 0.97
C LEU A 21 -0.09 -22.95 0.73
N ALA A 22 0.98 -22.15 0.82
CA ALA A 22 2.34 -22.63 0.93
C ALA A 22 2.97 -22.20 2.24
N PRO A 23 3.57 -23.08 3.05
CA PRO A 23 4.30 -22.67 4.25
C PRO A 23 5.51 -21.83 3.84
N VAL A 24 5.75 -20.71 4.53
CA VAL A 24 6.89 -19.84 4.24
C VAL A 24 7.86 -19.73 5.39
N VAL A 25 7.38 -19.51 6.61
CA VAL A 25 8.12 -19.56 7.85
C VAL A 25 7.26 -20.26 8.90
N ARG A 26 7.83 -20.58 10.06
CA ARG A 26 7.10 -21.28 11.14
C ARG A 26 5.77 -20.57 11.47
N GLY A 27 4.66 -21.29 11.30
CA GLY A 27 3.31 -20.84 11.61
C GLY A 27 2.74 -19.80 10.64
N VAL A 28 3.43 -19.45 9.54
CA VAL A 28 2.95 -18.49 8.54
C VAL A 28 2.88 -19.14 7.16
N HIS A 29 1.73 -19.03 6.54
CA HIS A 29 1.42 -19.59 5.23
C HIS A 29 1.09 -18.49 4.24
N TRP A 30 1.54 -18.67 3.01
CA TRP A 30 1.42 -17.74 1.90
C TRP A 30 0.27 -18.15 0.98
N LEU A 31 -0.60 -17.18 0.67
CA LEU A 31 -1.54 -17.25 -0.45
C LEU A 31 -1.20 -16.13 -1.41
N ARG A 32 -1.29 -16.39 -2.71
CA ARG A 32 -1.10 -15.39 -3.76
C ARG A 32 -2.42 -15.19 -4.50
N MET A 33 -2.92 -13.96 -4.44
CA MET A 33 -4.16 -13.55 -5.10
C MET A 33 -3.84 -12.81 -6.40
N PRO A 34 -4.63 -13.00 -7.48
CA PRO A 34 -4.43 -12.29 -8.72
C PRO A 34 -4.83 -10.82 -8.60
N VAL A 35 -4.18 -9.96 -9.39
CA VAL A 35 -4.55 -8.57 -9.61
C VAL A 35 -4.42 -8.27 -11.10
N ALA A 36 -5.40 -7.60 -11.70
CA ALA A 36 -5.44 -7.35 -13.15
C ALA A 36 -4.43 -6.30 -13.64
N PHE A 37 -3.76 -5.59 -12.73
CA PHE A 37 -2.72 -4.60 -13.02
C PHE A 37 -1.36 -5.06 -12.47
N ALA A 38 -0.27 -4.41 -12.92
CA ALA A 38 1.07 -4.74 -12.44
C ALA A 38 1.20 -4.52 -10.91
N PRO A 39 1.83 -5.45 -10.18
CA PRO A 39 2.65 -6.56 -10.67
C PRO A 39 1.91 -7.89 -10.91
N GLY A 40 0.58 -7.88 -11.04
CA GLY A 40 -0.22 -9.05 -11.41
C GLY A 40 -0.64 -9.94 -10.23
N HIS A 41 -0.21 -9.62 -9.01
CA HIS A 41 -0.57 -10.37 -7.81
C HIS A 41 -0.46 -9.51 -6.56
N VAL A 42 -1.15 -9.96 -5.51
CA VAL A 42 -0.94 -9.53 -4.13
C VAL A 42 -0.79 -10.76 -3.24
N ASN A 43 0.11 -10.72 -2.29
CA ASN A 43 0.30 -11.77 -1.30
C ASN A 43 -0.57 -11.46 -0.07
N VAL A 44 -1.28 -12.46 0.40
CA VAL A 44 -2.00 -12.45 1.67
C VAL A 44 -1.47 -13.58 2.54
N TRP A 45 -1.60 -13.45 3.84
CA TRP A 45 -0.95 -14.38 4.77
C TRP A 45 -1.96 -15.03 5.69
N ALA A 46 -1.81 -16.32 5.95
CA ALA A 46 -2.55 -17.05 6.97
C ALA A 46 -1.57 -17.46 8.08
N ILE A 47 -1.84 -17.01 9.29
CA ILE A 47 -1.02 -17.31 10.47
C ILE A 47 -1.76 -18.31 11.34
N GLU A 48 -1.07 -19.40 11.74
CA GLU A 48 -1.58 -20.36 12.70
C GLU A 48 -1.85 -19.68 14.03
N ASP A 49 -3.05 -19.85 14.55
CA ASP A 49 -3.52 -19.22 15.78
C ASP A 49 -4.30 -20.23 16.61
N HIS A 50 -4.56 -19.92 17.86
CA HIS A 50 -5.43 -20.70 18.75
C HIS A 50 -6.08 -19.82 19.82
N ASP A 51 -7.16 -20.28 20.39
CA ASP A 51 -7.80 -19.69 21.55
C ASP A 51 -8.50 -20.78 22.38
N GLU A 52 -9.39 -20.38 23.29
CA GLU A 52 -10.16 -21.27 24.16
C GLU A 52 -11.04 -22.28 23.39
N HIS A 53 -11.30 -22.02 22.10
CA HIS A 53 -12.07 -22.92 21.23
C HIS A 53 -11.20 -23.84 20.37
N GLY A 54 -9.87 -23.77 20.54
CA GLY A 54 -8.90 -24.60 19.83
C GLY A 54 -8.18 -23.90 18.68
N PRO A 55 -7.56 -24.66 17.77
CA PRO A 55 -6.81 -24.12 16.64
C PRO A 55 -7.67 -23.28 15.70
N CYS A 56 -7.15 -22.14 15.26
CA CYS A 56 -7.82 -21.22 14.35
C CYS A 56 -6.80 -20.55 13.42
N TRP A 57 -7.26 -19.63 12.58
CA TRP A 57 -6.43 -18.82 11.69
C TRP A 57 -6.57 -17.33 11.99
N THR A 58 -5.47 -16.59 11.94
CA THR A 58 -5.43 -15.14 11.74
C THR A 58 -5.00 -14.89 10.31
N LEU A 59 -5.81 -14.13 9.54
CA LEU A 59 -5.48 -13.74 8.16
C LEU A 59 -4.92 -12.33 8.13
N VAL A 60 -4.02 -12.04 7.16
CA VAL A 60 -3.52 -10.70 6.89
C VAL A 60 -3.80 -10.36 5.44
N ASP A 61 -4.57 -9.29 5.24
CA ASP A 61 -5.16 -8.80 3.99
C ASP A 61 -6.18 -9.74 3.35
N ALA A 62 -6.95 -9.22 2.39
CA ALA A 62 -8.10 -9.90 1.81
C ALA A 62 -8.08 -9.98 0.27
N GLY A 63 -7.20 -9.22 -0.38
CA GLY A 63 -7.08 -9.23 -1.83
C GLY A 63 -8.05 -8.31 -2.56
N PHE A 64 -7.87 -8.21 -3.88
CA PHE A 64 -8.63 -7.35 -4.77
C PHE A 64 -10.08 -7.86 -4.96
N PRO A 65 -11.10 -6.98 -5.07
CA PRO A 65 -12.51 -7.37 -5.06
C PRO A 65 -13.00 -7.83 -6.44
N ASP A 66 -12.41 -8.91 -6.96
CA ASP A 66 -12.82 -9.55 -8.20
C ASP A 66 -13.23 -11.02 -8.00
N ASP A 67 -13.79 -11.62 -9.05
CA ASP A 67 -14.30 -12.99 -9.01
C ASP A 67 -13.16 -14.03 -8.91
N ALA A 68 -11.98 -13.74 -9.45
CA ALA A 68 -10.83 -14.63 -9.39
C ALA A 68 -10.29 -14.72 -7.95
N THR A 69 -10.19 -13.61 -7.26
CA THR A 69 -9.79 -13.56 -5.85
C THR A 69 -10.85 -14.23 -4.95
N ARG A 70 -12.16 -14.02 -5.23
CA ARG A 70 -13.25 -14.74 -4.52
C ARG A 70 -13.13 -16.25 -4.69
N ALA A 71 -12.91 -16.72 -5.93
CA ALA A 71 -12.76 -18.14 -6.21
C ALA A 71 -11.56 -18.74 -5.47
N ASN A 72 -10.42 -18.04 -5.43
CA ASN A 72 -9.23 -18.48 -4.68
C ASN A 72 -9.51 -18.55 -3.16
N TRP A 73 -10.22 -17.59 -2.59
CA TRP A 73 -10.62 -17.66 -1.18
C TRP A 73 -11.58 -18.82 -0.91
N LEU A 74 -12.60 -19.06 -1.74
CA LEU A 74 -13.52 -20.18 -1.57
C LEU A 74 -12.79 -21.53 -1.64
N GLN A 75 -11.83 -21.66 -2.56
CA GLN A 75 -10.96 -22.83 -2.63
C GLN A 75 -10.10 -23.01 -1.38
N ALA A 76 -9.45 -21.95 -0.89
CA ALA A 76 -8.63 -22.01 0.32
C ALA A 76 -9.47 -22.34 1.56
N LEU A 77 -10.63 -21.70 1.73
CA LEU A 77 -11.53 -21.90 2.87
C LEU A 77 -12.13 -23.32 2.91
N SER A 78 -12.41 -23.93 1.76
CA SER A 78 -12.91 -25.32 1.66
C SER A 78 -11.78 -26.36 1.63
N GLY A 79 -10.53 -25.95 1.43
CA GLY A 79 -9.34 -26.78 1.32
C GLY A 79 -8.38 -26.61 2.49
N ASP A 80 -7.29 -25.90 2.26
CA ASP A 80 -6.16 -25.84 3.20
C ASP A 80 -6.49 -25.10 4.52
N LEU A 81 -7.48 -24.20 4.54
CA LEU A 81 -7.97 -23.53 5.74
C LEU A 81 -9.13 -24.29 6.42
N ALA A 82 -9.66 -25.35 5.79
CA ALA A 82 -10.82 -26.07 6.31
C ALA A 82 -10.56 -26.69 7.68
N GLY A 83 -11.64 -26.85 8.47
CA GLY A 83 -11.59 -27.46 9.79
C GLY A 83 -11.07 -26.56 10.91
N ARG A 84 -10.60 -25.35 10.59
CA ARG A 84 -10.24 -24.34 11.58
C ARG A 84 -10.98 -23.04 11.27
N ARG A 85 -11.57 -22.40 12.27
CA ARG A 85 -12.23 -21.11 12.07
C ARG A 85 -11.22 -19.99 11.80
N VAL A 86 -11.61 -18.94 11.10
CA VAL A 86 -10.86 -17.70 11.04
C VAL A 86 -11.26 -16.84 12.23
N ARG A 87 -10.31 -16.52 13.11
CA ARG A 87 -10.54 -15.73 14.32
C ARG A 87 -10.63 -14.24 14.02
N ARG A 88 -9.73 -13.73 13.16
CA ARG A 88 -9.64 -12.32 12.80
C ARG A 88 -8.99 -12.14 11.43
N ILE A 89 -9.22 -10.97 10.85
CA ILE A 89 -8.59 -10.51 9.61
C ILE A 89 -7.86 -9.22 9.96
N LEU A 90 -6.55 -9.20 9.88
CA LEU A 90 -5.72 -8.01 10.03
C LEU A 90 -5.60 -7.37 8.65
N ILE A 91 -5.87 -6.07 8.53
CA ILE A 91 -5.73 -5.32 7.28
C ILE A 91 -4.54 -4.39 7.42
N THR A 92 -3.60 -4.47 6.49
CA THR A 92 -2.42 -3.62 6.48
C THR A 92 -2.79 -2.17 6.15
N HIS A 93 -3.61 -1.96 5.11
CA HIS A 93 -4.06 -0.63 4.70
C HIS A 93 -5.29 -0.69 3.78
N CYS A 94 -5.85 0.48 3.44
CA CYS A 94 -7.13 0.62 2.77
C CYS A 94 -7.11 0.40 1.26
N HIS A 95 -5.97 0.15 0.62
CA HIS A 95 -5.93 -0.06 -0.82
C HIS A 95 -6.74 -1.30 -1.23
N PRO A 96 -7.36 -1.27 -2.42
CA PRO A 96 -8.34 -2.27 -2.81
C PRO A 96 -7.81 -3.68 -2.94
N ASP A 97 -6.56 -3.85 -3.28
CA ASP A 97 -5.90 -5.16 -3.37
C ASP A 97 -5.51 -5.76 -2.00
N HIS A 98 -5.68 -4.98 -0.94
CA HIS A 98 -5.49 -5.42 0.45
C HIS A 98 -6.82 -5.53 1.19
N PHE A 99 -7.61 -4.48 1.17
CA PHE A 99 -8.86 -4.37 1.91
C PHE A 99 -10.10 -4.79 1.09
N GLY A 100 -10.01 -4.83 -0.24
CA GLY A 100 -11.16 -4.87 -1.13
C GLY A 100 -12.18 -5.99 -0.88
N LEU A 101 -11.73 -7.20 -0.55
CA LEU A 101 -12.60 -8.31 -0.11
C LEU A 101 -12.73 -8.44 1.40
N GLY A 102 -12.23 -7.50 2.20
CA GLY A 102 -12.20 -7.60 3.66
C GLY A 102 -13.59 -7.85 4.26
N ASN A 103 -14.59 -7.05 3.89
CA ASN A 103 -15.95 -7.22 4.42
C ASN A 103 -16.59 -8.54 3.95
N TRP A 104 -16.45 -8.87 2.66
CA TRP A 104 -16.94 -10.14 2.13
C TRP A 104 -16.30 -11.35 2.85
N LEU A 105 -14.97 -11.32 3.05
CA LEU A 105 -14.25 -12.39 3.75
C LEU A 105 -14.69 -12.49 5.22
N ALA A 106 -14.93 -11.36 5.87
CA ALA A 106 -15.49 -11.32 7.22
C ALA A 106 -16.90 -11.96 7.29
N GLU A 107 -17.75 -11.68 6.29
CA GLU A 107 -19.09 -12.33 6.17
C GLU A 107 -18.99 -13.84 5.94
N GLN A 108 -18.06 -14.30 5.09
CA GLN A 108 -17.86 -15.73 4.81
C GLN A 108 -17.34 -16.51 6.03
N THR A 109 -16.54 -15.87 6.87
CA THR A 109 -15.81 -16.55 7.97
C THR A 109 -16.37 -16.25 9.35
N GLY A 110 -17.20 -15.20 9.49
CA GLY A 110 -17.63 -14.67 10.79
C GLY A 110 -16.51 -13.93 11.53
N ALA A 111 -15.35 -13.72 10.91
CA ALA A 111 -14.20 -13.10 11.54
C ALA A 111 -14.37 -11.57 11.64
N ARG A 112 -13.76 -10.98 12.67
CA ARG A 112 -13.75 -9.53 12.84
C ARG A 112 -12.53 -8.92 12.13
N ILE A 113 -12.76 -7.80 11.43
CA ILE A 113 -11.67 -7.00 10.82
C ILE A 113 -10.98 -6.18 11.90
N TRP A 114 -9.65 -6.15 11.84
CA TRP A 114 -8.77 -5.35 12.68
C TRP A 114 -7.87 -4.51 11.78
N MET A 115 -7.86 -3.19 11.97
CA MET A 115 -7.05 -2.25 11.18
C MET A 115 -6.82 -0.95 11.95
N SER A 116 -5.98 -0.06 11.43
CA SER A 116 -5.81 1.28 11.99
C SER A 116 -7.03 2.16 11.72
N LEU A 117 -7.18 3.24 12.50
CA LEU A 117 -8.34 4.13 12.34
C LEU A 117 -8.22 4.97 11.06
N GLY A 118 -7.02 5.46 10.75
CA GLY A 118 -6.78 6.25 9.53
C GLY A 118 -7.12 5.47 8.27
N GLU A 119 -6.72 4.20 8.20
CA GLU A 119 -7.04 3.32 7.06
C GLU A 119 -8.55 3.04 6.95
N TYR A 120 -9.21 2.79 8.08
CA TYR A 120 -10.66 2.56 8.10
C TYR A 120 -11.43 3.79 7.62
N LEU A 121 -11.10 4.98 8.12
CA LEU A 121 -11.78 6.23 7.73
C LEU A 121 -11.48 6.58 6.26
N THR A 122 -10.27 6.31 5.78
CA THR A 122 -9.91 6.50 4.37
C THR A 122 -10.68 5.55 3.47
N ALA A 123 -10.81 4.28 3.85
CA ALA A 123 -11.66 3.33 3.13
C ALA A 123 -13.13 3.80 3.10
N GLN A 124 -13.68 4.26 4.21
CA GLN A 124 -15.03 4.84 4.28
C GLN A 124 -15.18 6.05 3.34
N ALA A 125 -14.19 6.94 3.31
CA ALA A 125 -14.21 8.11 2.43
C ALA A 125 -14.15 7.71 0.94
N TRP A 126 -13.31 6.75 0.57
CA TRP A 126 -13.11 6.36 -0.83
C TRP A 126 -14.21 5.46 -1.37
N PHE A 127 -14.71 4.54 -0.56
CA PHE A 127 -15.72 3.56 -0.94
C PHE A 127 -17.14 3.98 -0.55
N GLY A 128 -17.26 4.99 0.33
CA GLY A 128 -18.54 5.60 0.67
C GLY A 128 -19.12 6.38 -0.52
N ASP A 129 -20.44 6.54 -0.53
CA ASP A 129 -21.17 7.25 -1.60
C ASP A 129 -21.45 8.71 -1.20
N THR A 130 -20.41 9.44 -0.73
CA THR A 130 -20.55 10.83 -0.31
C THR A 130 -19.98 11.80 -1.36
N PRO A 131 -20.60 12.96 -1.60
CA PRO A 131 -20.09 13.97 -2.55
C PRO A 131 -18.71 14.54 -2.16
N ALA A 132 -18.38 14.51 -0.87
CA ALA A 132 -17.13 15.04 -0.32
C ALA A 132 -15.95 14.06 -0.40
N SER A 133 -16.15 12.87 -0.95
CA SER A 133 -15.14 11.82 -0.93
C SER A 133 -14.84 11.27 -2.32
N GLY A 134 -13.60 10.93 -2.53
CA GLY A 134 -13.20 10.10 -3.64
C GLY A 134 -12.82 10.87 -4.91
N ILE A 135 -13.37 10.44 -6.04
CA ILE A 135 -12.82 10.77 -7.36
C ILE A 135 -13.01 12.23 -7.77
N ASP A 136 -14.08 12.89 -7.35
CA ASP A 136 -14.33 14.29 -7.73
C ASP A 136 -13.36 15.21 -6.97
N LEU A 137 -13.14 14.99 -5.69
CA LEU A 137 -12.14 15.72 -4.91
C LEU A 137 -10.72 15.49 -5.46
N MET A 138 -10.40 14.25 -5.84
CA MET A 138 -9.13 13.90 -6.47
C MET A 138 -8.95 14.61 -7.81
N ALA A 139 -10.00 14.65 -8.63
CA ALA A 139 -9.99 15.30 -9.93
C ALA A 139 -9.77 16.82 -9.81
N ASP A 140 -10.44 17.47 -8.85
CA ASP A 140 -10.25 18.89 -8.53
C ASP A 140 -8.84 19.20 -8.05
N PHE A 141 -8.32 18.34 -7.18
CA PHE A 141 -6.94 18.45 -6.71
C PHE A 141 -5.93 18.35 -7.85
N PHE A 142 -6.08 17.37 -8.74
CA PHE A 142 -5.16 17.23 -9.86
C PHE A 142 -5.31 18.36 -10.91
N ARG A 143 -6.51 18.93 -11.06
CA ARG A 143 -6.72 20.12 -11.89
C ARG A 143 -5.94 21.32 -11.35
N GLN A 144 -5.92 21.53 -10.03
CA GLN A 144 -5.08 22.54 -9.39
C GLN A 144 -3.58 22.30 -9.61
N HIS A 145 -3.17 21.09 -9.97
CA HIS A 145 -1.81 20.71 -10.31
C HIS A 145 -1.59 20.53 -11.83
N GLY A 146 -2.49 21.09 -12.66
CA GLY A 146 -2.33 21.21 -14.09
C GLY A 146 -2.89 20.06 -14.93
N LEU A 147 -3.61 19.07 -14.34
CA LEU A 147 -4.25 18.02 -15.13
C LEU A 147 -5.35 18.64 -16.03
N PRO A 148 -5.30 18.40 -17.36
CA PRO A 148 -6.28 18.95 -18.30
C PRO A 148 -7.71 18.48 -18.04
N PRO A 149 -8.75 19.31 -18.36
CA PRO A 149 -10.15 18.97 -18.13
C PRO A 149 -10.58 17.61 -18.72
N ALA A 150 -10.18 17.33 -19.96
CA ALA A 150 -10.55 16.07 -20.63
C ALA A 150 -10.00 14.82 -19.89
N GLN A 151 -8.78 14.89 -19.34
CA GLN A 151 -8.20 13.79 -18.56
C GLN A 151 -8.83 13.72 -17.17
N THR A 152 -9.23 14.85 -16.59
CA THR A 152 -9.97 14.91 -15.33
C THR A 152 -11.31 14.21 -15.46
N GLU A 153 -12.07 14.47 -16.53
CA GLU A 153 -13.36 13.82 -16.81
C GLU A 153 -13.21 12.30 -17.01
N ALA A 154 -12.19 11.88 -17.78
CA ALA A 154 -11.89 10.46 -17.97
C ALA A 154 -11.59 9.77 -16.64
N MET A 155 -10.78 10.39 -15.78
CA MET A 155 -10.45 9.87 -14.45
C MET A 155 -11.70 9.76 -13.55
N GLN A 156 -12.59 10.75 -13.56
CA GLN A 156 -13.84 10.71 -12.81
C GLN A 156 -14.75 9.56 -13.27
N LEU A 157 -14.83 9.34 -14.59
CA LEU A 157 -15.64 8.24 -15.14
C LEU A 157 -15.12 6.87 -14.73
N GLU A 158 -13.81 6.67 -14.81
CA GLU A 158 -13.13 5.43 -14.37
C GLU A 158 -13.26 5.21 -12.86
N GLY A 159 -13.06 6.24 -12.06
CA GLY A 159 -13.19 6.16 -10.61
C GLY A 159 -14.60 5.79 -10.16
N ARG A 160 -15.63 6.31 -10.82
CA ARG A 160 -17.04 5.92 -10.54
C ARG A 160 -17.32 4.47 -10.92
N ARG A 161 -16.71 3.94 -12.00
CA ARG A 161 -16.80 2.51 -12.35
C ARG A 161 -16.12 1.66 -11.28
N TYR A 162 -14.93 2.04 -10.88
CA TYR A 162 -14.14 1.34 -9.87
C TYR A 162 -14.87 1.23 -8.53
N ARG A 163 -15.49 2.32 -8.06
CA ARG A 163 -16.29 2.33 -6.83
C ARG A 163 -17.42 1.26 -6.84
N ARG A 164 -18.00 0.96 -8.01
CA ARG A 164 -19.04 -0.07 -8.15
C ARG A 164 -18.51 -1.50 -8.04
N THR A 165 -17.22 -1.70 -8.28
CA THR A 165 -16.57 -3.03 -8.20
C THR A 165 -16.04 -3.32 -6.81
N VAL A 166 -15.69 -2.28 -6.03
CA VAL A 166 -15.21 -2.45 -4.67
C VAL A 166 -16.36 -2.80 -3.74
N GLY A 167 -16.19 -3.83 -2.96
CA GLY A 167 -17.19 -4.29 -1.99
C GLY A 167 -17.50 -3.28 -0.89
N SER A 168 -18.46 -3.61 -0.04
CA SER A 168 -18.85 -2.78 1.11
C SER A 168 -17.72 -2.68 2.13
N VAL A 169 -17.61 -1.51 2.76
CA VAL A 169 -16.77 -1.31 3.95
C VAL A 169 -17.52 -1.82 5.18
N PRO A 170 -16.89 -2.55 6.10
CA PRO A 170 -17.57 -3.03 7.32
C PRO A 170 -18.08 -1.86 8.17
N VAL A 171 -19.24 -2.03 8.78
CA VAL A 171 -19.83 -1.02 9.68
C VAL A 171 -18.98 -0.81 10.95
N ALA A 172 -18.26 -1.87 11.37
CA ALA A 172 -17.43 -1.83 12.57
C ALA A 172 -16.16 -2.65 12.38
N MET A 173 -15.09 -2.19 12.99
CA MET A 173 -13.81 -2.89 13.04
C MET A 173 -13.24 -2.85 14.47
N ARG A 174 -12.17 -3.61 14.72
CA ARG A 174 -11.34 -3.44 15.91
C ARG A 174 -10.12 -2.60 15.54
N ARG A 175 -9.95 -1.47 16.20
CA ARG A 175 -8.78 -0.62 15.99
C ARG A 175 -7.50 -1.28 16.52
N ILE A 176 -6.44 -1.25 15.72
CA ILE A 176 -5.06 -1.54 16.12
C ILE A 176 -4.36 -0.21 16.40
N LEU A 177 -3.61 -0.14 17.50
CA LEU A 177 -2.84 1.04 17.88
C LEU A 177 -1.36 0.88 17.49
N PRO A 178 -0.63 2.00 17.26
CA PRO A 178 0.80 1.95 17.03
C PRO A 178 1.54 1.27 18.19
N GLY A 179 2.42 0.31 17.87
CA GLY A 179 3.19 -0.45 18.85
C GLY A 179 2.37 -1.49 19.63
N GLU A 180 1.11 -1.69 19.28
CA GLU A 180 0.29 -2.71 19.92
C GLU A 180 0.86 -4.10 19.64
N VAL A 181 0.98 -4.92 20.70
CA VAL A 181 1.38 -6.31 20.59
C VAL A 181 0.16 -7.20 20.51
N ILE A 182 0.03 -7.92 19.41
CA ILE A 182 -1.06 -8.87 19.14
C ILE A 182 -0.52 -10.28 19.33
N THR A 183 -1.09 -11.03 20.26
CA THR A 183 -0.78 -12.46 20.39
C THR A 183 -1.49 -13.24 19.29
N ILE A 184 -0.72 -13.98 18.48
CA ILE A 184 -1.21 -14.89 17.43
C ILE A 184 -0.52 -16.23 17.65
N GLY A 185 -1.30 -17.25 17.97
CA GLY A 185 -0.74 -18.50 18.50
C GLY A 185 0.05 -18.23 19.77
N ASP A 186 1.28 -18.73 19.83
CA ASP A 186 2.20 -18.52 20.96
C ASP A 186 3.13 -17.32 20.76
N ASP A 187 3.02 -16.61 19.63
CA ASP A 187 3.93 -15.54 19.26
C ASP A 187 3.35 -14.15 19.50
N ALA A 188 4.21 -13.22 19.89
CA ALA A 188 3.92 -11.79 20.00
C ALA A 188 4.25 -11.08 18.68
N TRP A 189 3.26 -10.42 18.09
CA TRP A 189 3.39 -9.63 16.86
C TRP A 189 3.16 -8.16 17.18
N GLU A 190 4.18 -7.35 16.95
CA GLU A 190 4.11 -5.89 17.13
C GLU A 190 3.55 -5.23 15.86
N ALA A 191 2.57 -4.35 16.03
CA ALA A 191 2.01 -3.54 14.96
C ALA A 191 2.86 -2.28 14.76
N LEU A 192 3.61 -2.24 13.65
CA LEU A 192 4.44 -1.11 13.24
C LEU A 192 3.64 -0.23 12.28
N VAL A 193 3.33 1.00 12.70
CA VAL A 193 2.61 1.97 11.85
C VAL A 193 3.59 2.72 10.97
N GLY A 194 3.34 2.73 9.66
CA GLY A 194 4.03 3.53 8.67
C GLY A 194 3.10 4.55 8.00
N HIS A 195 3.67 5.59 7.41
CA HIS A 195 2.97 6.67 6.74
C HIS A 195 3.52 6.89 5.34
N GLY A 196 2.88 7.72 4.53
CA GLY A 196 3.34 8.18 3.23
C GLY A 196 2.83 7.34 2.06
N HIS A 197 2.87 6.00 2.14
CA HIS A 197 2.19 5.13 1.17
C HIS A 197 0.66 5.18 1.35
N SER A 198 0.23 5.11 2.59
CA SER A 198 -1.14 5.30 3.05
C SER A 198 -1.15 5.98 4.43
N PRO A 199 -2.30 6.42 4.96
CA PRO A 199 -2.33 7.27 6.17
C PRO A 199 -1.74 6.63 7.43
N GLU A 200 -2.06 5.37 7.71
CA GLU A 200 -1.62 4.63 8.91
C GLU A 200 -1.38 3.15 8.57
N HIS A 201 -0.51 2.89 7.56
CA HIS A 201 -0.18 1.53 7.13
C HIS A 201 0.34 0.68 8.27
N LEU A 202 -0.17 -0.54 8.41
CA LEU A 202 0.26 -1.53 9.41
C LEU A 202 1.21 -2.56 8.79
N SER A 203 2.38 -2.69 9.40
CA SER A 203 3.24 -3.86 9.23
C SER A 203 3.27 -4.65 10.53
N PHE A 204 3.46 -5.98 10.48
CA PHE A 204 3.43 -6.83 11.67
C PHE A 204 4.78 -7.52 11.85
N TYR A 205 5.44 -7.29 12.97
CA TYR A 205 6.76 -7.83 13.27
C TYR A 205 6.72 -8.83 14.43
N ARG A 206 7.28 -10.01 14.19
CA ARG A 206 7.57 -11.03 15.19
C ARG A 206 9.07 -11.06 15.44
N ALA A 207 9.51 -10.76 16.69
CA ALA A 207 10.94 -10.69 17.03
C ALA A 207 11.57 -12.06 17.27
N HIS A 208 10.81 -12.99 17.87
CA HIS A 208 11.26 -14.37 18.03
C HIS A 208 11.11 -15.10 16.69
N ASP A 209 12.21 -15.64 16.15
CA ASP A 209 12.28 -16.15 14.77
C ASP A 209 11.81 -15.05 13.78
N PRO A 210 12.69 -14.04 13.52
CA PRO A 210 12.26 -12.73 13.11
C PRO A 210 11.62 -12.70 11.71
N VAL A 211 10.38 -12.20 11.66
CA VAL A 211 9.55 -12.09 10.47
C VAL A 211 8.86 -10.73 10.46
N LEU A 212 8.85 -10.08 9.30
CA LEU A 212 8.12 -8.84 9.04
C LEU A 212 7.10 -9.07 7.93
N ILE A 213 5.80 -9.07 8.24
CA ILE A 213 4.75 -8.91 7.24
C ILE A 213 4.70 -7.40 6.92
N ALA A 214 5.31 -7.03 5.79
CA ALA A 214 5.60 -5.64 5.49
C ALA A 214 4.45 -4.88 4.82
N GLY A 215 3.43 -5.60 4.30
CA GLY A 215 2.48 -4.99 3.38
C GLY A 215 3.21 -4.32 2.23
N ASP A 216 2.85 -3.08 1.92
CA ASP A 216 3.47 -2.30 0.86
C ASP A 216 4.63 -1.41 1.32
N MET A 217 4.94 -1.37 2.62
CA MET A 217 6.03 -0.52 3.10
C MET A 217 7.41 -0.95 2.61
N LEU A 218 7.64 -2.25 2.33
CA LEU A 218 8.97 -2.75 1.97
C LEU A 218 8.87 -3.83 0.89
N LEU A 219 8.66 -3.41 -0.37
CA LEU A 219 8.54 -4.29 -1.53
C LEU A 219 9.93 -4.63 -2.11
N PRO A 220 10.18 -5.86 -2.63
CA PRO A 220 11.53 -6.27 -3.04
C PRO A 220 12.06 -5.59 -4.29
N THR A 221 11.20 -5.31 -5.29
CA THR A 221 11.63 -4.90 -6.63
C THR A 221 11.15 -3.52 -7.05
N ILE A 222 10.00 -3.07 -6.56
CA ILE A 222 9.39 -1.78 -6.91
C ILE A 222 9.37 -0.85 -5.69
N SER A 223 9.39 0.47 -5.93
CA SER A 223 9.05 1.45 -4.90
C SER A 223 7.53 1.49 -4.77
N PRO A 224 6.96 1.41 -3.57
CA PRO A 224 5.54 1.69 -3.39
C PRO A 224 5.24 3.14 -3.78
N ASN A 225 4.04 3.38 -4.28
CA ASN A 225 3.57 4.74 -4.54
C ASN A 225 3.40 5.50 -3.21
N THR A 226 3.85 6.74 -3.18
CA THR A 226 3.73 7.64 -2.01
C THR A 226 2.93 8.88 -2.41
N PRO A 227 1.59 8.78 -2.57
CA PRO A 227 0.81 9.86 -3.14
C PRO A 227 0.48 10.94 -2.10
N THR A 228 0.47 12.20 -2.52
CA THR A 228 -0.29 13.23 -1.79
C THR A 228 -1.78 13.02 -2.03
N LEU A 229 -2.54 12.97 -0.96
CA LEU A 229 -3.99 12.79 -1.00
C LEU A 229 -4.73 14.14 -0.98
N PRO A 230 -5.89 14.26 -1.65
CA PRO A 230 -6.57 15.55 -1.80
C PRO A 230 -7.12 16.14 -0.51
N PHE A 231 -7.31 15.33 0.53
CA PHE A 231 -7.74 15.80 1.87
C PHE A 231 -6.55 16.21 2.75
N GLU A 232 -5.31 15.93 2.32
CA GLU A 232 -4.06 16.42 2.91
C GLU A 232 -3.15 17.00 1.82
N PRO A 233 -3.58 18.08 1.10
CA PRO A 233 -2.97 18.51 -0.16
C PRO A 233 -1.53 19.01 -0.04
N GLU A 234 -1.11 19.33 1.16
CA GLU A 234 0.24 19.85 1.47
C GLU A 234 1.10 18.87 2.26
N THR A 235 0.64 17.63 2.46
CA THR A 235 1.42 16.65 3.24
C THR A 235 2.74 16.31 2.56
N ASP A 236 3.78 16.09 3.37
CA ASP A 236 5.07 15.53 2.94
C ASP A 236 5.01 13.99 2.99
N ALA A 237 4.29 13.39 2.05
CA ALA A 237 4.14 11.94 2.00
C ALA A 237 5.46 11.21 1.76
N VAL A 238 6.39 11.80 0.98
CA VAL A 238 7.72 11.22 0.73
C VAL A 238 8.55 11.21 2.00
N GLY A 239 8.63 12.33 2.73
CA GLY A 239 9.35 12.42 4.01
C GLY A 239 8.77 11.44 5.04
N GLN A 240 7.45 11.41 5.19
CA GLN A 240 6.77 10.46 6.07
C GLN A 240 7.07 8.99 5.73
N TYR A 241 7.11 8.65 4.45
CA TYR A 241 7.47 7.31 3.99
C TYR A 241 8.93 6.96 4.33
N LEU A 242 9.86 7.86 4.01
CA LEU A 242 11.28 7.67 4.27
C LEU A 242 11.57 7.52 5.77
N ASP A 243 10.93 8.33 6.62
CA ASP A 243 11.02 8.20 8.08
C ASP A 243 10.41 6.89 8.60
N SER A 244 9.34 6.44 7.96
CA SER A 244 8.68 5.18 8.32
C SER A 244 9.55 3.96 8.03
N ILE A 245 10.13 3.87 6.83
CA ILE A 245 11.00 2.74 6.46
C ILE A 245 12.36 2.77 7.19
N GLU A 246 12.84 3.94 7.61
CA GLU A 246 14.08 4.07 8.38
C GLU A 246 14.00 3.28 9.70
N ARG A 247 12.82 3.21 10.32
CA ARG A 247 12.60 2.45 11.56
C ARG A 247 12.82 0.95 11.40
N PHE A 248 12.65 0.41 10.19
CA PHE A 248 12.92 -1.01 9.93
C PHE A 248 14.39 -1.40 10.03
N ARG A 249 15.33 -0.43 10.01
CA ARG A 249 16.78 -0.71 10.19
C ARG A 249 17.11 -1.33 11.54
N SER A 250 16.28 -1.05 12.55
CA SER A 250 16.47 -1.60 13.90
C SER A 250 16.03 -3.05 14.03
N LEU A 251 15.36 -3.62 13.03
CA LEU A 251 14.93 -5.01 13.04
C LEU A 251 16.13 -5.95 12.92
N ALA A 252 15.95 -7.18 13.44
CA ALA A 252 17.03 -8.17 13.41
C ALA A 252 17.52 -8.44 11.97
N ALA A 253 18.83 -8.54 11.76
CA ALA A 253 19.43 -8.76 10.45
C ALA A 253 18.92 -10.05 9.76
N ALA A 254 18.52 -11.07 10.54
CA ALA A 254 17.96 -12.32 10.04
C ALA A 254 16.48 -12.23 9.65
N THR A 255 15.85 -11.05 9.73
CA THR A 255 14.41 -10.87 9.46
C THR A 255 14.06 -11.33 8.04
N VAL A 256 13.09 -12.25 7.95
CA VAL A 256 12.40 -12.59 6.69
C VAL A 256 11.32 -11.56 6.45
N VAL A 257 11.39 -10.87 5.32
CA VAL A 257 10.36 -9.92 4.88
C VAL A 257 9.34 -10.66 4.03
N LEU A 258 8.07 -10.51 4.39
CA LEU A 258 6.90 -11.02 3.70
C LEU A 258 6.17 -9.82 3.07
N PRO A 259 6.49 -9.47 1.80
CA PRO A 259 5.94 -8.30 1.14
C PRO A 259 4.57 -8.60 0.52
N ALA A 260 3.74 -7.58 0.33
CA ALA A 260 2.48 -7.78 -0.35
C ALA A 260 2.64 -8.01 -1.87
N HIS A 261 3.70 -7.51 -2.48
CA HIS A 261 4.02 -7.76 -3.89
C HIS A 261 5.44 -8.26 -4.05
N GLY A 262 5.63 -9.23 -4.96
CA GLY A 262 6.91 -9.93 -5.14
C GLY A 262 7.06 -11.13 -4.20
N ASP A 263 8.25 -11.68 -4.12
CA ASP A 263 8.54 -12.87 -3.33
C ASP A 263 9.17 -12.51 -1.96
N PRO A 264 9.02 -13.34 -0.94
CA PRO A 264 9.69 -13.18 0.35
C PRO A 264 11.21 -13.11 0.21
N TYR A 265 11.87 -12.33 1.08
CA TYR A 265 13.30 -12.10 0.99
C TYR A 265 13.92 -11.74 2.36
N ARG A 266 15.27 -11.67 2.42
CA ARG A 266 16.05 -11.09 3.52
C ARG A 266 16.84 -9.87 3.02
N GLY A 267 17.26 -9.00 3.93
CA GLY A 267 18.05 -7.81 3.58
C GLY A 267 17.30 -6.51 3.79
N VAL A 268 16.61 -6.36 4.92
CA VAL A 268 15.83 -5.15 5.29
C VAL A 268 16.65 -3.88 5.07
N VAL A 269 17.87 -3.79 5.62
CA VAL A 269 18.73 -2.59 5.55
C VAL A 269 19.08 -2.26 4.10
N ALA A 270 19.51 -3.25 3.32
CA ALA A 270 19.85 -3.06 1.91
C ALA A 270 18.64 -2.57 1.09
N ARG A 271 17.42 -3.06 1.45
CA ARG A 271 16.20 -2.59 0.78
C ARG A 271 15.84 -1.17 1.15
N VAL A 272 15.95 -0.78 2.43
CA VAL A 272 15.75 0.60 2.88
C VAL A 272 16.72 1.54 2.16
N ASP A 273 18.02 1.19 2.06
CA ASP A 273 19.01 1.98 1.33
C ASP A 273 18.63 2.20 -0.14
N ALA A 274 18.18 1.14 -0.80
CA ALA A 274 17.78 1.21 -2.21
C ALA A 274 16.54 2.10 -2.44
N LEU A 275 15.56 2.04 -1.52
CA LEU A 275 14.37 2.89 -1.59
C LEU A 275 14.71 4.35 -1.32
N ARG A 276 15.55 4.66 -0.33
CA ARG A 276 16.07 6.02 -0.11
C ARG A 276 16.77 6.57 -1.35
N LEU A 277 17.72 5.80 -1.89
CA LEU A 277 18.45 6.19 -3.11
C LEU A 277 17.50 6.40 -4.31
N HIS A 278 16.44 5.62 -4.42
CA HIS A 278 15.41 5.80 -5.45
C HIS A 278 14.72 7.16 -5.31
N HIS A 279 14.26 7.50 -4.11
CA HIS A 279 13.60 8.79 -3.86
C HIS A 279 14.58 9.97 -3.99
N ASP A 280 15.82 9.86 -3.50
CA ASP A 280 16.84 10.90 -3.65
C ASP A 280 17.09 11.24 -5.12
N LYS A 281 17.22 10.21 -5.98
CA LYS A 281 17.37 10.40 -7.44
C LYS A 281 16.14 11.06 -8.07
N ARG A 282 14.94 10.66 -7.65
CA ARG A 282 13.68 11.25 -8.15
C ARG A 282 13.54 12.70 -7.72
N LEU A 283 13.85 13.02 -6.46
CA LEU A 283 13.85 14.39 -5.93
C LEU A 283 14.84 15.27 -6.68
N ALA A 284 16.08 14.83 -6.87
CA ALA A 284 17.09 15.56 -7.64
C ALA A 284 16.64 15.81 -9.10
N GLN A 285 16.01 14.80 -9.74
CA GLN A 285 15.49 14.95 -11.10
C GLN A 285 14.37 15.97 -11.17
N ILE A 286 13.41 15.95 -10.24
CA ILE A 286 12.29 16.90 -10.19
C ILE A 286 12.80 18.32 -9.89
N ALA A 287 13.72 18.49 -8.93
CA ALA A 287 14.31 19.78 -8.63
C ALA A 287 15.01 20.40 -9.86
N ALA A 288 15.74 19.61 -10.64
CA ALA A 288 16.38 20.05 -11.86
C ALA A 288 15.40 20.46 -12.97
N LEU A 289 14.22 19.83 -13.01
CA LEU A 289 13.16 20.15 -13.99
C LEU A 289 12.36 21.40 -13.64
N CYS A 290 12.48 21.93 -12.42
CA CYS A 290 11.82 23.13 -11.93
C CYS A 290 12.73 24.38 -12.03
N ASP A 291 13.59 24.45 -13.05
CA ASP A 291 14.42 25.62 -13.38
C ASP A 291 13.58 26.86 -13.76
N GLU A 292 12.35 26.65 -14.18
CA GLU A 292 11.30 27.64 -14.36
C GLU A 292 9.99 27.15 -13.72
N PRO A 293 8.97 28.03 -13.50
CA PRO A 293 7.71 27.63 -12.87
C PRO A 293 6.99 26.53 -13.65
N ARG A 294 6.83 25.33 -13.03
CA ARG A 294 6.16 24.17 -13.64
C ARG A 294 5.10 23.60 -12.71
N HIS A 295 4.04 23.08 -13.27
CA HIS A 295 3.04 22.30 -12.55
C HIS A 295 3.30 20.78 -12.69
N ALA A 296 2.71 19.97 -11.81
CA ALA A 296 3.00 18.54 -11.74
C ALA A 296 2.76 17.80 -13.06
N PHE A 297 1.67 18.10 -13.78
CA PHE A 297 1.36 17.42 -15.03
C PHE A 297 2.42 17.65 -16.13
N GLU A 298 3.06 18.82 -16.21
CA GLU A 298 4.15 19.10 -17.15
C GLU A 298 5.39 18.25 -16.92
N LEU A 299 5.57 17.75 -15.70
CA LEU A 299 6.70 16.90 -15.33
C LEU A 299 6.50 15.44 -15.75
N LEU A 300 5.25 14.96 -15.90
CA LEU A 300 4.97 13.56 -16.20
C LEU A 300 5.72 13.05 -17.43
N PRO A 301 5.64 13.67 -18.63
CA PRO A 301 6.32 13.16 -19.82
C PRO A 301 7.85 13.24 -19.72
N ARG A 302 8.39 14.04 -18.81
CA ARG A 302 9.84 14.17 -18.55
C ARG A 302 10.36 13.09 -17.56
N LEU A 303 9.47 12.61 -16.70
CA LEU A 303 9.77 11.62 -15.67
C LEU A 303 9.45 10.17 -16.10
N PHE A 304 8.42 10.02 -16.94
CA PHE A 304 7.95 8.72 -17.42
C PHE A 304 8.13 8.63 -18.94
N LYS A 305 8.96 7.66 -19.39
CA LYS A 305 9.33 7.50 -20.81
C LYS A 305 8.24 6.85 -21.69
N ARG A 306 7.14 6.42 -21.08
CA ARG A 306 6.00 5.78 -21.76
C ARG A 306 4.77 6.66 -21.63
N GLU A 307 3.83 6.51 -22.56
CA GLU A 307 2.50 7.07 -22.37
C GLU A 307 1.82 6.41 -21.18
N LEU A 308 1.13 7.22 -20.40
CA LEU A 308 0.38 6.79 -19.22
C LEU A 308 -1.10 6.80 -19.57
N ASP A 309 -1.80 5.69 -19.32
CA ASP A 309 -3.27 5.66 -19.34
C ASP A 309 -3.84 6.47 -18.16
N SER A 310 -5.17 6.63 -18.10
CA SER A 310 -5.82 7.43 -17.05
C SER A 310 -5.56 6.91 -15.65
N PHE A 311 -5.52 5.58 -15.48
CA PHE A 311 -5.22 4.94 -14.20
C PHE A 311 -3.78 5.21 -13.75
N GLN A 312 -2.82 5.02 -14.65
CA GLN A 312 -1.40 5.27 -14.41
C GLN A 312 -1.12 6.77 -14.17
N THR A 313 -1.82 7.65 -14.91
CA THR A 313 -1.72 9.11 -14.73
C THR A 313 -2.13 9.53 -13.33
N ARG A 314 -3.16 8.91 -12.75
CA ARG A 314 -3.59 9.17 -11.37
C ARG A 314 -2.49 8.87 -10.35
N PHE A 315 -1.82 7.71 -10.47
CA PHE A 315 -0.70 7.35 -9.57
C PHE A 315 0.48 8.28 -9.77
N ALA A 316 0.84 8.55 -11.02
CA ALA A 316 1.96 9.42 -11.36
C ALA A 316 1.75 10.87 -10.88
N MET A 317 0.52 11.42 -10.99
CA MET A 317 0.18 12.75 -10.46
C MET A 317 0.36 12.80 -8.94
N GLY A 318 -0.21 11.84 -8.21
CA GLY A 318 -0.08 11.78 -6.75
C GLY A 318 1.37 11.71 -6.29
N GLU A 319 2.17 10.87 -6.94
CA GLU A 319 3.59 10.70 -6.64
C GLU A 319 4.42 11.96 -6.96
N VAL A 320 4.20 12.59 -8.12
CA VAL A 320 4.94 13.82 -8.50
C VAL A 320 4.59 14.97 -7.57
N ILE A 321 3.31 15.14 -7.21
CA ILE A 321 2.89 16.16 -6.24
C ILE A 321 3.55 15.93 -4.88
N ALA A 322 3.62 14.67 -4.41
CA ALA A 322 4.29 14.34 -3.16
C ALA A 322 5.77 14.72 -3.15
N HIS A 323 6.50 14.45 -4.25
CA HIS A 323 7.90 14.84 -4.37
C HIS A 323 8.06 16.37 -4.46
N LEU A 324 7.15 17.09 -5.14
CA LEU A 324 7.13 18.54 -5.18
C LEU A 324 6.87 19.16 -3.81
N ASN A 325 5.92 18.59 -3.04
CA ASN A 325 5.65 19.02 -1.67
C ASN A 325 6.86 18.81 -0.75
N HIS A 326 7.53 17.65 -0.85
CA HIS A 326 8.76 17.36 -0.09
C HIS A 326 9.84 18.42 -0.37
N LEU A 327 10.13 18.71 -1.65
CA LEU A 327 11.12 19.72 -2.04
C LEU A 327 10.72 21.13 -1.60
N TRP A 328 9.44 21.47 -1.68
CA TRP A 328 8.94 22.75 -1.21
C TRP A 328 9.09 22.90 0.31
N GLN A 329 8.68 21.91 1.08
CA GLN A 329 8.79 21.95 2.55
C GLN A 329 10.26 21.94 3.02
N ALA A 330 11.16 21.28 2.29
CA ALA A 330 12.61 21.33 2.51
C ALA A 330 13.26 22.66 2.07
N GLY A 331 12.48 23.62 1.53
CA GLY A 331 13.00 24.91 1.05
C GLY A 331 13.80 24.82 -0.26
N GLN A 332 13.80 23.67 -0.93
CA GLN A 332 14.52 23.45 -2.19
C GLN A 332 13.73 23.95 -3.41
N LEU A 333 12.42 24.07 -3.28
CA LEU A 333 11.55 24.71 -4.28
C LEU A 333 10.64 25.75 -3.62
N ARG A 334 10.19 26.71 -4.41
CA ARG A 334 9.14 27.68 -4.07
C ARG A 334 7.83 27.22 -4.69
N ARG A 335 6.74 27.26 -3.93
CA ARG A 335 5.37 27.00 -4.40
C ARG A 335 4.70 28.31 -4.77
N LEU A 336 4.20 28.40 -5.99
CA LEU A 336 3.60 29.60 -6.56
C LEU A 336 2.13 29.33 -6.91
N PRO A 337 1.15 30.02 -6.29
CA PRO A 337 -0.22 29.98 -6.74
C PRO A 337 -0.33 30.76 -8.06
N GLY A 338 -0.81 30.12 -9.12
CA GLY A 338 -1.05 30.79 -10.41
C GLY A 338 -2.36 31.57 -10.39
N GLN A 339 -2.43 32.66 -11.19
CA GLN A 339 -3.67 33.40 -11.38
C GLN A 339 -4.77 32.59 -12.08
N ASP A 340 -4.37 31.55 -12.79
CA ASP A 340 -5.23 30.53 -13.43
C ASP A 340 -5.72 29.45 -12.48
N GLY A 341 -5.39 29.56 -11.19
CA GLY A 341 -5.71 28.55 -10.16
C GLY A 341 -4.81 27.31 -10.18
N VAL A 342 -3.76 27.30 -11.05
CA VAL A 342 -2.82 26.18 -11.14
C VAL A 342 -1.58 26.44 -10.29
N ILE A 343 -1.25 25.48 -9.42
CA ILE A 343 -0.07 25.54 -8.55
C ILE A 343 1.17 25.13 -9.35
N ARG A 344 2.22 25.99 -9.26
CA ARG A 344 3.52 25.76 -9.89
C ARG A 344 4.64 25.75 -8.86
N PHE A 345 5.72 25.09 -9.22
CA PHE A 345 6.93 25.01 -8.40
C PHE A 345 8.13 25.46 -9.22
N THR A 346 9.06 26.15 -8.58
CA THR A 346 10.31 26.64 -9.20
C THR A 346 11.43 26.62 -8.18
N GLN A 347 12.66 26.59 -8.66
CA GLN A 347 13.84 26.83 -7.82
C GLN A 347 13.76 28.21 -7.12
N PRO A 348 14.41 28.39 -5.97
CA PRO A 348 14.40 29.63 -5.20
C PRO A 348 14.86 30.88 -5.97
#